data_32428d6f246aba0100ba25aab0ce8974
#
_entry.id   32428d6f246aba0100ba25aab0ce8974
#
_cell.length_a   1.000
_cell.length_b   1.000
_cell.length_c   1.000
_cell.angle_alpha   90.00
_cell.angle_beta   90.00
_cell.angle_gamma   90.00
#
_symmetry.space_group_name_H-M   'P 1'
#
loop_
_entity.id
_entity.type
_entity.pdbx_description
1 polymer ?
#
loop_
_entity_poly.entity_id
_entity_poly.type
_entity_poly.pdbx_seq_one_letter_code
_entity_poly.pdbx_strand_id
1 'polypeptide(L)'
;PTEIGTFYACSYHRGIVYLQENSPVGLWDETNSGLESLSFVGPDYVSIRVRDALVDDSGNLWSLTGYVQKGLKKRTPSGQWTAYDLSDVILDYKQEAGYSTFEFYNNKILFFGSVNSGLSILYRTPSGWDNTYRRAHFMIYKDPDEFAQALAEIQ
;
A
#
# COMPACT_ATOMS: atom_id res chain seq x y z
N PRO A 1 -14.48 -0.49 -10.27
CA PRO A 1 -14.26 -1.66 -11.10
C PRO A 1 -13.16 -1.35 -12.08
N THR A 2 -12.10 -2.14 -12.04
CA THR A 2 -11.13 -2.23 -13.12
C THR A 2 -11.90 -2.49 -14.41
N GLU A 3 -11.42 -1.98 -15.52
CA GLU A 3 -11.94 -2.40 -16.83
C GLU A 3 -12.06 -3.92 -16.84
N ILE A 4 -13.20 -4.41 -17.30
CA ILE A 4 -13.47 -5.85 -17.36
C ILE A 4 -12.29 -6.51 -18.07
N GLY A 5 -11.58 -7.40 -17.36
CA GLY A 5 -10.42 -8.11 -17.91
C GLY A 5 -9.04 -7.54 -17.56
N THR A 6 -8.91 -6.49 -16.74
CA THR A 6 -7.60 -6.04 -16.24
C THR A 6 -7.28 -6.67 -14.89
N PHE A 7 -6.09 -7.29 -14.80
CA PHE A 7 -5.57 -7.93 -13.60
C PHE A 7 -4.18 -7.38 -13.27
N TYR A 8 -3.85 -7.36 -11.98
CA TYR A 8 -2.55 -6.94 -11.47
C TYR A 8 -1.92 -8.09 -10.70
N ALA A 9 -0.71 -8.47 -11.09
CA ALA A 9 0.06 -9.51 -10.43
C ALA A 9 1.28 -8.89 -9.76
N CYS A 10 1.32 -8.90 -8.44
CA CYS A 10 2.41 -8.38 -7.65
C CYS A 10 3.58 -9.36 -7.61
N SER A 11 4.78 -8.85 -7.84
CA SER A 11 6.02 -9.63 -7.79
C SER A 11 6.85 -9.24 -6.57
N TYR A 12 7.43 -10.24 -5.93
CA TYR A 12 8.33 -10.03 -4.81
C TYR A 12 9.72 -9.45 -5.20
N HIS A 13 10.03 -9.36 -6.52
CA HIS A 13 11.32 -8.84 -6.98
C HIS A 13 11.24 -7.86 -8.15
N ARG A 14 10.11 -7.78 -8.84
CA ARG A 14 10.06 -7.10 -10.14
C ARG A 14 8.95 -6.06 -10.27
N GLY A 15 8.19 -5.77 -9.21
CA GLY A 15 7.11 -4.79 -9.25
C GLY A 15 5.75 -5.39 -9.59
N ILE A 16 5.00 -4.77 -10.51
CA ILE A 16 3.62 -5.16 -10.83
C ILE A 16 3.50 -5.46 -12.32
N VAL A 17 3.13 -6.70 -12.64
CA VAL A 17 2.69 -7.07 -14.00
C VAL A 17 1.21 -6.75 -14.13
N TYR A 18 0.83 -6.07 -15.20
CA TYR A 18 -0.57 -5.88 -15.53
C TYR A 18 -0.94 -6.68 -16.79
N LEU A 19 -2.12 -7.31 -16.71
CA LEU A 19 -2.64 -8.19 -17.72
C LEU A 19 -3.98 -7.67 -18.21
N GLN A 20 -4.24 -7.80 -19.51
CA GLN A 20 -5.55 -7.58 -20.11
C GLN A 20 -5.98 -8.86 -20.83
N GLU A 21 -7.21 -9.29 -20.60
CA GLU A 21 -7.76 -10.51 -21.20
C GLU A 21 -6.81 -11.73 -21.07
N ASN A 22 -6.22 -11.89 -19.86
CA ASN A 22 -5.25 -12.94 -19.52
C ASN A 22 -3.89 -12.88 -20.24
N SER A 23 -3.62 -11.79 -20.96
CA SER A 23 -2.32 -11.57 -21.62
C SER A 23 -1.52 -10.51 -20.88
N PRO A 24 -0.23 -10.72 -20.57
CA PRO A 24 0.60 -9.68 -19.98
C PRO A 24 0.80 -8.54 -20.98
N VAL A 25 0.45 -7.33 -20.53
CA VAL A 25 0.56 -6.11 -21.35
C VAL A 25 1.81 -5.33 -20.99
N GLY A 26 2.20 -5.35 -19.71
CA GLY A 26 3.39 -4.65 -19.27
C GLY A 26 3.79 -4.92 -17.85
N LEU A 27 4.92 -4.34 -17.46
CA LEU A 27 5.50 -4.40 -16.14
C LEU A 27 5.74 -2.97 -15.64
N TRP A 28 5.32 -2.67 -14.44
CA TRP A 28 5.73 -1.46 -13.72
C TRP A 28 6.82 -1.83 -12.74
N ASP A 29 7.96 -1.18 -12.89
CA ASP A 29 9.15 -1.33 -12.05
C ASP A 29 9.72 0.05 -11.65
N GLU A 30 10.93 0.10 -11.12
CA GLU A 30 11.60 1.34 -10.70
C GLU A 30 11.96 2.27 -11.86
N THR A 31 12.01 1.76 -13.09
CA THR A 31 12.44 2.54 -14.27
C THR A 31 11.29 3.30 -14.93
N ASN A 32 10.05 2.83 -14.76
CA ASN A 32 8.88 3.33 -15.48
C ASN A 32 7.67 3.64 -14.61
N SER A 33 7.81 3.59 -13.28
CA SER A 33 6.72 3.80 -12.35
C SER A 33 7.17 4.56 -11.09
N GLY A 34 6.26 4.75 -10.13
CA GLY A 34 6.59 5.26 -8.80
C GLY A 34 7.03 4.19 -7.82
N LEU A 35 7.23 2.95 -8.27
CA LEU A 35 7.73 1.87 -7.42
C LEU A 35 9.22 2.06 -7.13
N GLU A 36 9.64 1.65 -5.95
CA GLU A 36 11.03 1.82 -5.49
C GLU A 36 11.65 0.46 -5.22
N SER A 37 12.92 0.31 -5.62
CA SER A 37 13.76 -0.80 -5.17
C SER A 37 14.25 -0.56 -3.75
N LEU A 38 14.45 -1.63 -2.99
CA LEU A 38 15.16 -1.52 -1.72
C LEU A 38 16.59 -1.02 -1.94
N SER A 39 17.05 -0.09 -1.09
CA SER A 39 18.30 0.65 -1.32
C SER A 39 19.44 0.28 -0.38
N PHE A 40 19.19 -0.53 0.65
CA PHE A 40 20.18 -0.81 1.71
C PHE A 40 21.01 -2.07 1.50
N VAL A 41 20.80 -2.81 0.41
CA VAL A 41 21.59 -4.00 0.08
C VAL A 41 22.81 -3.64 -0.79
N GLY A 42 22.66 -2.67 -1.68
CA GLY A 42 23.72 -2.19 -2.56
C GLY A 42 23.14 -1.60 -3.84
N PRO A 43 23.90 -0.72 -4.54
CA PRO A 43 23.39 0.02 -5.69
C PRO A 43 23.02 -0.87 -6.88
N ASP A 44 23.68 -2.02 -7.02
CA ASP A 44 23.47 -2.94 -8.14
C ASP A 44 22.36 -3.99 -7.86
N TYR A 45 21.80 -3.99 -6.64
CA TYR A 45 20.77 -4.93 -6.26
C TYR A 45 19.38 -4.32 -6.43
N VAL A 46 18.70 -4.70 -7.49
CA VAL A 46 17.33 -4.28 -7.77
C VAL A 46 16.34 -5.32 -7.25
N SER A 47 15.47 -4.90 -6.33
CA SER A 47 14.37 -5.73 -5.83
C SER A 47 13.21 -4.85 -5.39
N ILE A 48 12.11 -4.92 -6.15
CA ILE A 48 10.89 -4.17 -5.89
C ILE A 48 9.88 -5.12 -5.28
N ARG A 49 9.69 -5.05 -3.98
CA ARG A 49 8.93 -6.02 -3.21
C ARG A 49 7.47 -5.60 -3.04
N VAL A 50 6.71 -5.70 -4.11
CA VAL A 50 5.27 -5.45 -4.05
C VAL A 50 4.57 -6.65 -3.46
N ARG A 51 3.91 -6.44 -2.35
CA ARG A 51 3.25 -7.50 -1.60
C ARG A 51 1.80 -7.67 -2.00
N ASP A 52 1.12 -6.54 -2.19
CA ASP A 52 -0.29 -6.54 -2.52
C ASP A 52 -0.66 -5.29 -3.33
N ALA A 53 -1.73 -5.39 -4.08
CA ALA A 53 -2.28 -4.29 -4.86
C ALA A 53 -3.81 -4.42 -4.97
N LEU A 54 -4.50 -3.30 -4.83
CA LEU A 54 -5.96 -3.25 -4.99
C LEU A 54 -6.39 -1.96 -5.70
N VAL A 55 -7.59 -1.97 -6.25
CA VAL A 55 -8.14 -0.82 -6.98
C VAL A 55 -9.31 -0.25 -6.17
N ASP A 56 -9.28 1.07 -5.96
CA ASP A 56 -10.38 1.79 -5.31
C ASP A 56 -11.55 2.08 -6.27
N ASP A 57 -12.67 2.57 -5.72
CA ASP A 57 -13.88 2.89 -6.49
C ASP A 57 -13.67 3.99 -7.54
N SER A 58 -12.57 4.75 -7.44
CA SER A 58 -12.18 5.78 -8.41
C SER A 58 -11.25 5.24 -9.50
N GLY A 59 -10.95 3.94 -9.47
CA GLY A 59 -10.05 3.28 -10.41
C GLY A 59 -8.56 3.52 -10.11
N ASN A 60 -8.19 4.08 -8.96
CA ASN A 60 -6.79 4.20 -8.59
C ASN A 60 -6.26 2.84 -8.13
N LEU A 61 -5.10 2.46 -8.65
CA LEU A 61 -4.36 1.31 -8.16
C LEU A 61 -3.54 1.72 -6.95
N TRP A 62 -3.71 1.01 -5.85
CA TRP A 62 -2.92 1.14 -4.65
C TRP A 62 -2.03 -0.08 -4.50
N SER A 63 -0.82 0.11 -4.00
CA SER A 63 0.10 -1.00 -3.75
C SER A 63 0.97 -0.75 -2.52
N LEU A 64 1.37 -1.84 -1.89
CA LEU A 64 2.28 -1.85 -0.74
C LEU A 64 3.61 -2.49 -1.14
N THR A 65 4.68 -1.73 -0.96
CA THR A 65 6.06 -2.13 -1.28
C THR A 65 6.86 -2.25 0.02
N GLY A 66 7.40 -3.43 0.29
CA GLY A 66 8.25 -3.68 1.44
C GLY A 66 9.64 -3.09 1.30
N TYR A 67 10.30 -2.83 2.44
CA TYR A 67 11.68 -2.35 2.54
C TYR A 67 11.95 -0.96 1.96
N VAL A 68 10.92 -0.14 1.79
CA VAL A 68 11.04 1.24 1.34
C VAL A 68 10.27 2.18 2.27
N GLN A 69 10.80 3.38 2.49
CA GLN A 69 10.19 4.35 3.40
C GLN A 69 8.81 4.80 2.92
N LYS A 70 8.68 5.03 1.62
CA LYS A 70 7.40 5.39 1.00
C LYS A 70 6.69 4.14 0.49
N GLY A 71 6.37 3.22 1.40
CA GLY A 71 5.85 1.90 1.07
C GLY A 71 4.47 1.88 0.41
N LEU A 72 3.60 2.84 0.71
CA LEU A 72 2.28 2.93 0.10
C LEU A 72 2.35 3.78 -1.19
N LYS A 73 1.89 3.21 -2.28
CA LYS A 73 1.85 3.86 -3.59
C LYS A 73 0.43 3.92 -4.12
N LYS A 74 0.10 5.01 -4.81
CA LYS A 74 -1.15 5.17 -5.56
C LYS A 74 -0.83 5.53 -7.00
N ARG A 75 -1.45 4.85 -7.95
CA ARG A 75 -1.44 5.19 -9.36
C ARG A 75 -2.84 5.57 -9.82
N THR A 76 -3.00 6.75 -10.40
CA THR A 76 -4.29 7.17 -10.98
C THR A 76 -4.56 6.45 -12.32
N PRO A 77 -5.82 6.40 -12.80
CA PRO A 77 -6.13 5.91 -14.15
C PRO A 77 -5.36 6.65 -15.25
N SER A 78 -5.05 7.94 -15.03
CA SER A 78 -4.24 8.73 -15.97
C SER A 78 -2.74 8.42 -15.92
N GLY A 79 -2.31 7.50 -15.06
CA GLY A 79 -0.91 7.05 -14.98
C GLY A 79 -0.03 7.80 -13.99
N GLN A 80 -0.56 8.75 -13.23
CA GLN A 80 0.21 9.49 -12.24
C GLN A 80 0.44 8.64 -10.98
N TRP A 81 1.69 8.60 -10.51
CA TRP A 81 2.10 7.94 -9.29
C TRP A 81 2.25 8.93 -8.14
N THR A 82 1.78 8.53 -6.97
CA THR A 82 1.98 9.21 -5.69
C THR A 82 2.53 8.20 -4.70
N ALA A 83 3.56 8.58 -3.96
CA ALA A 83 4.16 7.77 -2.92
C ALA A 83 3.93 8.42 -1.55
N TYR A 84 3.45 7.65 -0.59
CA TYR A 84 3.15 8.10 0.76
C TYR A 84 4.25 7.63 1.72
N ASP A 85 4.78 8.57 2.48
CA ASP A 85 5.73 8.28 3.53
C ASP A 85 5.00 7.61 4.71
N LEU A 86 5.48 6.45 5.12
CA LEU A 86 4.90 5.68 6.21
C LEU A 86 5.71 5.77 7.51
N SER A 87 6.69 6.68 7.60
CA SER A 87 7.58 6.80 8.76
C SER A 87 6.85 7.05 10.08
N ASP A 88 5.66 7.64 10.04
CA ASP A 88 4.85 7.87 11.24
C ASP A 88 4.18 6.60 11.78
N VAL A 89 4.04 5.57 10.95
CA VAL A 89 3.37 4.31 11.31
C VAL A 89 4.28 3.09 11.21
N ILE A 90 5.34 3.16 10.42
CA ILE A 90 6.36 2.12 10.25
C ILE A 90 7.65 2.56 10.93
N LEU A 91 8.01 1.90 12.02
CA LEU A 91 9.16 2.31 12.86
C LEU A 91 10.50 2.16 12.14
N ASP A 92 10.69 1.07 11.41
CA ASP A 92 11.90 0.79 10.65
C ASP A 92 11.55 0.07 9.34
N TYR A 93 11.46 0.84 8.27
CA TYR A 93 11.14 0.30 6.96
C TYR A 93 12.16 -0.73 6.45
N LYS A 94 13.42 -0.68 6.92
CA LYS A 94 14.46 -1.63 6.53
C LYS A 94 14.24 -3.02 7.10
N GLN A 95 13.43 -3.13 8.12
CA GLN A 95 13.01 -4.39 8.71
C GLN A 95 11.60 -4.81 8.29
N GLU A 96 10.85 -3.91 7.65
CA GLU A 96 9.50 -4.21 7.21
C GLU A 96 9.52 -4.98 5.88
N ALA A 97 9.70 -6.29 6.01
CA ALA A 97 9.85 -7.24 4.90
C ALA A 97 8.63 -7.31 3.99
N GLY A 98 7.48 -6.90 4.49
CA GLY A 98 6.26 -6.96 3.75
C GLY A 98 5.07 -6.54 4.58
N TYR A 99 4.00 -6.39 3.85
CA TYR A 99 2.70 -6.06 4.39
C TYR A 99 1.80 -7.27 4.19
N SER A 100 0.87 -7.47 5.10
CA SER A 100 -0.23 -8.39 4.89
C SER A 100 -1.29 -7.71 4.03
N THR A 101 -2.41 -8.31 3.88
CA THR A 101 -3.58 -7.79 3.15
C THR A 101 -3.87 -6.34 3.52
N PHE A 102 -4.22 -5.53 2.54
CA PHE A 102 -4.82 -4.23 2.76
C PHE A 102 -6.21 -4.16 2.13
N GLU A 103 -7.09 -3.38 2.75
CA GLU A 103 -8.51 -3.31 2.38
C GLU A 103 -9.03 -1.90 2.55
N PHE A 104 -10.00 -1.50 1.71
CA PHE A 104 -10.73 -0.26 1.87
C PHE A 104 -12.05 -0.49 2.61
N TYR A 105 -12.35 0.38 3.55
CA TYR A 105 -13.68 0.47 4.14
C TYR A 105 -14.37 1.75 3.65
N ASN A 106 -15.51 1.57 2.96
CA ASN A 106 -16.30 2.66 2.38
C ASN A 106 -15.48 3.66 1.55
N ASN A 107 -14.43 3.22 0.91
CA ASN A 107 -13.51 4.06 0.12
C ASN A 107 -12.93 5.28 0.89
N LYS A 108 -12.97 5.23 2.22
CA LYS A 108 -12.50 6.30 3.11
C LYS A 108 -11.39 5.88 4.04
N ILE A 109 -11.36 4.61 4.40
CA ILE A 109 -10.41 4.05 5.35
C ILE A 109 -9.65 2.93 4.66
N LEU A 110 -8.33 3.00 4.71
CA LEU A 110 -7.43 1.98 4.22
C LEU A 110 -6.77 1.30 5.42
N PHE A 111 -6.97 0.00 5.53
CA PHE A 111 -6.32 -0.85 6.52
C PHE A 111 -5.19 -1.62 5.87
N PHE A 112 -4.05 -1.69 6.52
CA PHE A 112 -2.98 -2.61 6.12
C PHE A 112 -2.20 -3.11 7.33
N GLY A 113 -1.88 -4.40 7.30
CA GLY A 113 -1.01 -5.01 8.29
C GLY A 113 0.45 -4.95 7.87
N SER A 114 1.35 -4.76 8.80
CA SER A 114 2.79 -4.88 8.61
C SER A 114 3.36 -5.99 9.47
N VAL A 115 4.47 -6.58 9.03
CA VAL A 115 5.05 -7.75 9.71
C VAL A 115 5.58 -7.36 11.09
N ASN A 116 6.19 -6.19 11.22
CA ASN A 116 6.87 -5.77 12.45
C ASN A 116 6.19 -4.57 13.15
N SER A 117 5.35 -3.81 12.44
CA SER A 117 4.75 -2.58 12.99
C SER A 117 3.25 -2.71 13.30
N GLY A 118 2.67 -3.90 13.06
CA GLY A 118 1.27 -4.20 13.38
C GLY A 118 0.28 -3.68 12.34
N LEU A 119 -0.93 -3.34 12.76
CA LEU A 119 -1.99 -2.83 11.90
C LEU A 119 -1.91 -1.31 11.79
N SER A 120 -1.92 -0.81 10.58
CA SER A 120 -1.99 0.62 10.27
C SER A 120 -3.31 0.98 9.63
N ILE A 121 -3.81 2.17 9.95
CA ILE A 121 -5.04 2.71 9.39
C ILE A 121 -4.74 4.09 8.81
N LEU A 122 -5.13 4.27 7.55
CA LEU A 122 -5.14 5.58 6.92
C LEU A 122 -6.58 5.95 6.62
N TYR A 123 -6.95 7.21 6.82
CA TYR A 123 -8.28 7.67 6.48
C TYR A 123 -8.24 8.90 5.58
N ARG A 124 -9.27 9.03 4.76
CA ARG A 124 -9.41 10.14 3.84
C ARG A 124 -10.00 11.34 4.56
N THR A 125 -9.29 12.45 4.55
CA THR A 125 -9.79 13.75 5.00
C THR A 125 -10.44 14.51 3.84
N PRO A 126 -11.16 15.61 4.09
CA PRO A 126 -11.67 16.49 3.04
C PRO A 126 -10.57 17.05 2.12
N SER A 127 -9.33 17.14 2.60
CA SER A 127 -8.16 17.58 1.82
C SER A 127 -7.48 16.45 1.04
N GLY A 128 -7.95 15.22 1.17
CA GLY A 128 -7.40 14.05 0.46
C GLY A 128 -6.70 13.06 1.38
N TRP A 129 -6.00 12.10 0.79
CA TRP A 129 -5.20 11.11 1.51
C TRP A 129 -3.86 11.69 2.02
N ASP A 130 -3.58 12.94 1.75
CA ASP A 130 -2.22 13.46 1.71
C ASP A 130 -1.62 13.82 3.07
N ASN A 131 -2.39 13.94 4.16
CA ASN A 131 -1.81 14.60 5.34
C ASN A 131 -2.24 14.12 6.73
N THR A 132 -2.91 13.01 6.90
CA THR A 132 -3.26 12.60 8.26
C THR A 132 -3.15 11.10 8.46
N TYR A 133 -1.93 10.69 8.75
CA TYR A 133 -1.69 9.37 9.35
C TYR A 133 -2.02 9.48 10.84
N ARG A 134 -3.04 8.79 11.30
CA ARG A 134 -3.11 8.46 12.71
C ARG A 134 -2.72 7.01 12.88
N ARG A 135 -1.63 6.82 13.57
CA ARG A 135 -1.19 5.54 14.08
C ARG A 135 -2.23 5.03 15.06
N ALA A 136 -3.06 4.11 14.63
CA ALA A 136 -3.65 3.19 15.57
C ALA A 136 -2.66 2.05 15.74
N HIS A 137 -1.86 2.09 16.78
CA HIS A 137 -1.19 0.92 17.29
C HIS A 137 -2.30 0.02 17.87
N PHE A 138 -2.87 -0.79 17.02
CA PHE A 138 -3.63 -1.92 17.51
C PHE A 138 -2.61 -2.97 17.97
N MET A 139 -2.11 -2.81 19.15
CA MET A 139 -1.82 -3.98 19.96
C MET A 139 -3.11 -4.78 19.95
N ILE A 140 -3.03 -6.05 19.58
CA ILE A 140 -4.13 -7.02 19.57
C ILE A 140 -5.13 -6.64 20.66
N TYR A 141 -6.19 -5.91 20.30
CA TYR A 141 -7.26 -5.62 21.22
C TYR A 141 -7.94 -6.96 21.48
N LYS A 142 -7.70 -7.50 22.66
CA LYS A 142 -8.39 -8.70 23.12
C LYS A 142 -9.86 -8.40 23.44
N ASP A 143 -10.19 -7.11 23.47
CA ASP A 143 -11.53 -6.63 23.82
C ASP A 143 -12.19 -5.98 22.58
N PRO A 144 -13.31 -6.54 22.10
CA PRO A 144 -14.09 -5.95 21.01
C PRO A 144 -14.60 -4.54 21.32
N ASP A 145 -14.80 -4.17 22.57
CA ASP A 145 -15.33 -2.87 22.98
C ASP A 145 -14.26 -1.78 22.84
N GLU A 146 -12.99 -2.08 23.11
CA GLU A 146 -11.88 -1.15 22.86
C GLU A 146 -11.69 -0.88 21.34
N PHE A 147 -11.90 -1.89 20.52
CA PHE A 147 -11.86 -1.73 19.06
C PHE A 147 -13.00 -0.84 18.58
N ALA A 148 -14.22 -1.04 19.11
CA ALA A 148 -15.38 -0.23 18.76
C ALA A 148 -15.22 1.24 19.18
N GLN A 149 -14.60 1.52 20.33
CA GLN A 149 -14.29 2.89 20.77
C GLN A 149 -13.25 3.56 19.87
N ALA A 150 -12.20 2.86 19.51
CA ALA A 150 -11.17 3.38 18.60
C ALA A 150 -11.74 3.70 17.20
N LEU A 151 -12.69 2.89 16.71
CA LEU A 151 -13.41 3.17 15.45
C LEU A 151 -14.35 4.38 15.57
N ALA A 152 -14.99 4.60 16.72
CA ALA A 152 -15.88 5.74 16.94
C ALA A 152 -15.13 7.08 16.99
N GLU A 153 -13.86 7.09 17.37
CA GLU A 153 -13.01 8.28 17.39
C GLU A 153 -12.54 8.70 15.97
N ILE A 154 -12.75 7.84 14.96
CA ILE A 154 -12.35 8.08 13.56
C ILE A 154 -13.55 8.63 12.72
N GLN A 155 -14.75 8.65 13.27
CA GLN A 155 -15.95 9.20 12.63
C GLN A 155 -16.09 10.71 12.87
#